data_fec11534f12dd50dc95395ddf8766cac
#
_entry.id   fec11534f12dd50dc95395ddf8766cac
#
_cell.length_a   1.000
_cell.length_b   1.000
_cell.length_c   1.000
_cell.angle_alpha   90.00
_cell.angle_beta   90.00
_cell.angle_gamma   90.00
#
_symmetry.space_group_name_H-M   'P 1'
#
loop_
_entity.id
_entity.type
_entity.pdbx_description
1 polymer ?
#
loop_
_entity_poly.entity_id
_entity_poly.type
_entity_poly.pdbx_seq_one_letter_code
_entity_poly.pdbx_strand_id
1 'polypeptide(L)'
;ATGDQSDDEEEEDLGANLKNIEAQLLKYDPTFTEQSTQEAQQDWTKSVLHSFLRGPWPFDPESQRELNQIHLNVERIRVPEVIFQPGIAGIDQAGIVEIAEDIITQRLSGSSRRDEMLKDIFLTGGYTHFQGFEERLRNELRAVLPADISLGVRKAKDPVLDAWKGAAQWAASPTSRQSFVSRAEYHEKGADYIKEHNLGNAAF
;
A
#
# COMPACT_ATOMS: atom_id res chain seq x y z
N ALA A 1 45.68 13.26 41.31
CA ALA A 1 44.24 13.42 41.20
C ALA A 1 43.91 14.92 41.10
N THR A 2 44.31 15.62 40.05
CA THR A 2 44.02 17.05 39.82
C THR A 2 43.84 17.37 38.31
N GLY A 3 43.53 16.35 37.51
CA GLY A 3 43.32 16.54 36.07
C GLY A 3 41.82 16.52 35.63
N ASP A 4 40.90 16.21 36.50
CA ASP A 4 39.49 15.93 36.15
C ASP A 4 38.58 17.18 36.29
N GLN A 5 38.95 18.17 37.08
CA GLN A 5 38.14 19.38 37.26
C GLN A 5 38.36 20.51 36.22
N SER A 6 39.49 20.50 35.52
CA SER A 6 39.77 21.51 34.50
C SER A 6 39.13 21.17 33.16
N ASP A 7 38.96 19.89 32.86
CA ASP A 7 38.34 19.43 31.62
C ASP A 7 36.83 19.66 31.66
N ASP A 8 36.18 19.45 32.83
CA ASP A 8 34.74 19.70 33.00
C ASP A 8 34.37 21.21 32.89
N GLU A 9 35.22 22.11 33.40
CA GLU A 9 35.01 23.58 33.31
C GLU A 9 35.20 24.08 31.86
N GLU A 10 36.16 23.50 31.11
CA GLU A 10 36.36 23.84 29.69
C GLU A 10 35.20 23.33 28.82
N GLU A 11 34.62 22.17 29.09
CA GLU A 11 33.46 21.62 28.36
C GLU A 11 32.18 22.43 28.63
N GLU A 12 31.94 22.90 29.87
CA GLU A 12 30.81 23.77 30.20
C GLU A 12 30.92 25.13 29.48
N ASP A 13 32.10 25.71 29.39
CA ASP A 13 32.35 27.01 28.73
C ASP A 13 32.20 26.89 27.21
N LEU A 14 32.64 25.79 26.62
CA LEU A 14 32.46 25.48 25.21
C LEU A 14 30.94 25.27 24.87
N GLY A 15 30.20 24.59 25.74
CA GLY A 15 28.77 24.40 25.59
C GLY A 15 27.98 25.71 25.65
N ALA A 16 28.36 26.62 26.55
CA ALA A 16 27.72 27.93 26.67
C ALA A 16 28.03 28.83 25.45
N ASN A 17 29.24 28.80 24.97
CA ASN A 17 29.67 29.53 23.76
C ASN A 17 28.92 29.01 22.51
N LEU A 18 28.77 27.71 22.37
CA LEU A 18 28.05 27.10 21.26
C LEU A 18 26.57 27.51 21.23
N LYS A 19 25.90 27.48 22.39
CA LYS A 19 24.49 27.95 22.52
C LYS A 19 24.34 29.42 22.12
N ASN A 20 25.31 30.25 22.48
CA ASN A 20 25.28 31.66 22.13
C ASN A 20 25.45 31.88 20.61
N ILE A 21 26.33 31.12 19.98
CA ILE A 21 26.52 31.15 18.53
C ILE A 21 25.29 30.67 17.80
N GLU A 22 24.67 29.57 18.26
CA GLU A 22 23.44 29.03 17.69
C GLU A 22 22.27 30.03 17.80
N ALA A 23 22.15 30.72 18.93
CA ALA A 23 21.15 31.76 19.12
C ALA A 23 21.36 32.96 18.16
N GLN A 24 22.60 33.29 17.85
CA GLN A 24 22.91 34.31 16.85
C GLN A 24 22.60 33.83 15.43
N LEU A 25 22.96 32.59 15.09
CA LEU A 25 22.65 32.02 13.79
C LEU A 25 21.13 31.94 13.54
N LEU A 26 20.35 31.52 14.52
CA LEU A 26 18.87 31.52 14.43
C LEU A 26 18.29 32.91 14.13
N LYS A 27 18.96 33.97 14.59
CA LYS A 27 18.52 35.35 14.39
C LYS A 27 18.91 35.93 13.03
N TYR A 28 20.09 35.58 12.51
CA TYR A 28 20.69 36.26 11.35
C TYR A 28 20.77 35.39 10.09
N ASP A 29 20.74 34.06 10.22
CA ASP A 29 20.80 33.15 9.08
C ASP A 29 19.45 32.43 8.86
N PRO A 30 18.71 32.77 7.80
CA PRO A 30 17.42 32.15 7.50
C PRO A 30 17.54 30.66 7.09
N THR A 31 18.76 30.19 6.82
CA THR A 31 18.99 28.77 6.49
C THR A 31 19.23 27.91 7.73
N PHE A 32 19.58 28.53 8.86
CA PHE A 32 19.80 27.85 10.14
C PHE A 32 18.48 27.79 10.91
N THR A 33 18.00 26.60 11.22
CA THR A 33 16.73 26.34 11.89
C THR A 33 16.94 25.76 13.28
N GLU A 34 15.91 25.76 14.13
CA GLU A 34 15.97 25.11 15.44
C GLU A 34 16.37 23.63 15.36
N GLN A 35 16.07 22.95 14.26
CA GLN A 35 16.47 21.57 14.02
C GLN A 35 17.96 21.40 13.73
N SER A 36 18.66 22.50 13.41
CA SER A 36 20.09 22.52 13.15
C SER A 36 20.92 22.69 14.41
N THR A 37 20.31 23.00 15.55
CA THR A 37 20.99 23.16 16.82
C THR A 37 21.54 21.81 17.35
N GLN A 38 22.65 21.85 18.09
CA GLN A 38 23.25 20.67 18.69
C GLN A 38 22.26 19.96 19.64
N GLU A 39 21.50 20.73 20.40
CA GLU A 39 20.48 20.19 21.30
C GLU A 39 19.38 19.43 20.54
N ALA A 40 18.93 19.94 19.40
CA ALA A 40 17.96 19.26 18.55
C ALA A 40 18.55 18.02 17.87
N GLN A 41 19.85 18.02 17.57
CA GLN A 41 20.54 16.83 16.99
C GLN A 41 20.79 15.74 18.03
N GLN A 42 21.04 16.12 19.28
CA GLN A 42 21.20 15.16 20.39
C GLN A 42 19.85 14.61 20.90
N ASP A 43 18.82 15.44 20.89
CA ASP A 43 17.47 15.00 21.24
C ASP A 43 16.81 14.30 20.04
N TRP A 44 16.72 12.99 20.13
CA TRP A 44 16.05 12.18 19.12
C TRP A 44 14.67 12.70 18.76
N THR A 45 13.91 13.22 19.75
CA THR A 45 12.54 13.70 19.53
C THR A 45 12.48 14.96 18.68
N LYS A 46 13.56 15.76 18.65
CA LYS A 46 13.70 16.96 17.83
C LYS A 46 14.43 16.70 16.51
N SER A 47 14.91 15.48 16.29
CA SER A 47 15.64 15.13 15.08
C SER A 47 14.73 15.14 13.85
N VAL A 48 15.32 15.45 12.69
CA VAL A 48 14.64 15.35 11.38
C VAL A 48 14.13 13.92 11.15
N LEU A 49 14.89 12.92 11.60
CA LEU A 49 14.51 11.53 11.46
C LEU A 49 13.27 11.19 12.31
N HIS A 50 13.18 11.69 13.54
CA HIS A 50 12.00 11.53 14.37
C HIS A 50 10.78 12.20 13.73
N SER A 51 10.93 13.44 13.26
CA SER A 51 9.87 14.17 12.56
C SER A 51 9.43 13.45 11.28
N PHE A 52 10.35 12.82 10.55
CA PHE A 52 10.05 12.02 9.37
C PHE A 52 9.30 10.72 9.72
N LEU A 53 9.69 10.03 10.79
CA LEU A 53 9.08 8.75 11.19
C LEU A 53 7.77 8.93 11.96
N ARG A 54 7.65 9.97 12.78
CA ARG A 54 6.54 10.18 13.71
C ARG A 54 5.61 11.33 13.32
N GLY A 55 6.01 12.15 12.36
CA GLY A 55 5.32 13.36 11.94
C GLY A 55 5.92 14.64 12.56
N PRO A 56 5.46 15.83 12.13
CA PRO A 56 6.05 17.12 12.51
C PRO A 56 5.81 17.53 13.96
N TRP A 57 4.96 16.83 14.69
CA TRP A 57 4.60 17.17 16.06
C TRP A 57 5.24 16.19 17.04
N PRO A 58 5.88 16.67 18.11
CA PRO A 58 6.31 15.79 19.18
C PRO A 58 5.09 15.07 19.75
N PHE A 59 5.25 13.78 20.05
CA PHE A 59 4.22 12.98 20.68
C PHE A 59 3.97 13.50 22.10
N ASP A 60 2.71 13.86 22.40
CA ASP A 60 2.26 14.25 23.72
C ASP A 60 1.60 13.04 24.41
N PRO A 61 2.28 12.42 25.41
CA PRO A 61 1.74 11.26 26.12
C PRO A 61 0.51 11.58 26.98
N GLU A 62 0.28 12.84 27.33
CA GLU A 62 -0.90 13.27 28.10
C GLU A 62 -2.13 13.47 27.20
N SER A 63 -1.94 13.57 25.90
CA SER A 63 -3.03 13.75 24.95
C SER A 63 -3.72 12.42 24.63
N GLN A 64 -4.92 12.23 25.13
CA GLN A 64 -5.78 11.08 24.80
C GLN A 64 -6.02 10.93 23.29
N ARG A 65 -6.00 12.03 22.56
CA ARG A 65 -6.17 12.03 21.12
C ARG A 65 -4.96 11.43 20.42
N GLU A 66 -3.75 11.78 20.85
CA GLU A 66 -2.52 11.28 20.25
C GLU A 66 -2.25 9.82 20.61
N LEU A 67 -2.58 9.40 21.82
CA LEU A 67 -2.51 8.01 22.27
C LEU A 67 -3.31 7.05 21.37
N ASN A 68 -4.42 7.51 20.81
CA ASN A 68 -5.30 6.72 19.96
C ASN A 68 -5.03 6.91 18.43
N GLN A 69 -3.98 7.66 18.06
CA GLN A 69 -3.61 7.86 16.67
C GLN A 69 -2.53 6.86 16.23
N ILE A 70 -2.66 6.38 15.01
CA ILE A 70 -1.61 5.62 14.34
C ILE A 70 -0.87 6.58 13.40
N HIS A 71 0.41 6.81 13.71
CA HIS A 71 1.26 7.63 12.86
C HIS A 71 1.72 6.81 11.66
N LEU A 72 1.31 7.21 10.47
CA LEU A 72 1.69 6.59 9.21
C LEU A 72 2.48 7.61 8.38
N ASN A 73 3.66 7.22 7.95
CA ASN A 73 4.49 8.04 7.08
C ASN A 73 4.82 7.30 5.78
N VAL A 74 5.98 6.69 5.69
CA VAL A 74 6.42 5.90 4.53
C VAL A 74 5.53 4.68 4.30
N GLU A 75 4.94 4.15 5.36
CA GLU A 75 4.01 3.02 5.32
C GLU A 75 2.80 3.29 4.42
N ARG A 76 2.35 4.54 4.33
CA ARG A 76 1.26 4.93 3.43
C ARG A 76 1.57 4.62 1.96
N ILE A 77 2.85 4.64 1.59
CA ILE A 77 3.32 4.35 0.24
C ILE A 77 3.73 2.88 0.14
N ARG A 78 4.47 2.36 1.12
CA ARG A 78 5.02 1.01 1.06
C ARG A 78 3.95 -0.08 1.15
N VAL A 79 2.93 0.09 1.97
CA VAL A 79 1.87 -0.92 2.12
C VAL A 79 1.09 -1.14 0.82
N PRO A 80 0.59 -0.10 0.12
CA PRO A 80 -0.03 -0.28 -1.18
C PRO A 80 0.94 -0.76 -2.25
N GLU A 81 2.23 -0.42 -2.13
CA GLU A 81 3.26 -0.80 -3.10
C GLU A 81 3.50 -2.31 -3.17
N VAL A 82 3.28 -3.03 -2.08
CA VAL A 82 3.51 -4.48 -1.99
C VAL A 82 2.79 -5.27 -3.09
N ILE A 83 1.63 -4.83 -3.57
CA ILE A 83 0.91 -5.53 -4.64
C ILE A 83 1.61 -5.39 -6.00
N PHE A 84 2.31 -4.28 -6.21
CA PHE A 84 3.09 -4.03 -7.43
C PHE A 84 4.51 -4.60 -7.31
N GLN A 85 5.12 -4.47 -6.13
CA GLN A 85 6.49 -4.89 -5.84
C GLN A 85 6.54 -5.68 -4.52
N PRO A 86 6.17 -6.97 -4.52
CA PRO A 86 6.17 -7.79 -3.30
C PRO A 86 7.53 -7.91 -2.61
N GLY A 87 8.62 -7.75 -3.37
CA GLY A 87 9.99 -7.74 -2.84
C GLY A 87 10.25 -6.72 -1.73
N ILE A 88 9.49 -5.61 -1.67
CA ILE A 88 9.56 -4.62 -0.58
C ILE A 88 9.21 -5.24 0.79
N ALA A 89 8.34 -6.25 0.79
CA ALA A 89 7.96 -6.99 1.99
C ALA A 89 8.78 -8.28 2.19
N GLY A 90 9.83 -8.50 1.39
CA GLY A 90 10.64 -9.72 1.43
C GLY A 90 9.95 -10.95 0.82
N ILE A 91 8.90 -10.74 0.03
CA ILE A 91 8.16 -11.81 -0.65
C ILE A 91 8.77 -12.00 -2.04
N ASP A 92 9.34 -13.17 -2.29
CA ASP A 92 9.89 -13.54 -3.61
C ASP A 92 8.77 -14.04 -4.54
N GLN A 93 7.95 -13.11 -5.01
CA GLN A 93 6.86 -13.35 -5.95
C GLN A 93 6.73 -12.19 -6.93
N ALA A 94 6.15 -12.47 -8.09
CA ALA A 94 5.85 -11.46 -9.10
C ALA A 94 4.76 -10.50 -8.64
N GLY A 95 4.88 -9.22 -9.01
CA GLY A 95 3.85 -8.22 -8.81
C GLY A 95 2.65 -8.38 -9.75
N ILE A 96 1.56 -7.67 -9.45
CA ILE A 96 0.31 -7.80 -10.22
C ILE A 96 0.49 -7.48 -11.71
N VAL A 97 1.35 -6.53 -12.06
CA VAL A 97 1.60 -6.15 -13.46
C VAL A 97 2.41 -7.22 -14.16
N GLU A 98 3.42 -7.76 -13.52
CA GLU A 98 4.27 -8.83 -14.05
C GLU A 98 3.45 -10.11 -14.29
N ILE A 99 2.56 -10.47 -13.34
CA ILE A 99 1.62 -11.59 -13.51
C ILE A 99 0.67 -11.33 -14.69
N ALA A 100 0.15 -10.11 -14.80
CA ALA A 100 -0.73 -9.75 -15.90
C ALA A 100 -0.01 -9.80 -17.26
N GLU A 101 1.24 -9.34 -17.32
CA GLU A 101 2.09 -9.43 -18.50
C GLU A 101 2.31 -10.89 -18.93
N ASP A 102 2.67 -11.78 -17.99
CA ASP A 102 2.85 -13.21 -18.28
C ASP A 102 1.56 -13.82 -18.84
N ILE A 103 0.42 -13.54 -18.24
CA ILE A 103 -0.88 -14.02 -18.71
C ILE A 103 -1.17 -13.51 -20.13
N ILE A 104 -0.98 -12.23 -20.38
CA ILE A 104 -1.30 -11.59 -21.66
C ILE A 104 -0.37 -12.05 -22.76
N THR A 105 0.93 -12.13 -22.48
CA THR A 105 1.95 -12.40 -23.49
C THR A 105 2.17 -13.88 -23.74
N GLN A 106 2.05 -14.72 -22.71
CA GLN A 106 2.32 -16.15 -22.80
C GLN A 106 1.04 -16.98 -22.89
N ARG A 107 0.15 -16.88 -21.89
CA ARG A 107 -1.03 -17.75 -21.82
C ARG A 107 -2.11 -17.39 -22.83
N LEU A 108 -2.30 -16.11 -23.10
CA LEU A 108 -3.25 -15.61 -24.10
C LEU A 108 -2.60 -15.36 -25.46
N SER A 109 -1.32 -15.76 -25.63
CA SER A 109 -0.61 -15.65 -26.90
C SER A 109 -1.37 -16.41 -27.99
N GLY A 110 -1.69 -15.72 -29.08
CA GLY A 110 -2.45 -16.32 -30.21
C GLY A 110 -3.97 -16.44 -29.99
N SER A 111 -4.49 -16.06 -28.81
CA SER A 111 -5.93 -16.01 -28.57
C SER A 111 -6.56 -14.79 -29.21
N SER A 112 -7.58 -14.98 -30.04
CA SER A 112 -8.39 -13.87 -30.60
C SER A 112 -9.12 -13.07 -29.51
N ARG A 113 -9.31 -13.66 -28.33
CA ARG A 113 -9.98 -13.01 -27.17
C ARG A 113 -9.05 -12.08 -26.38
N ARG A 114 -7.73 -12.19 -26.57
CA ARG A 114 -6.76 -11.35 -25.83
C ARG A 114 -7.08 -9.85 -25.96
N ASP A 115 -7.27 -9.40 -27.18
CA ASP A 115 -7.49 -7.98 -27.47
C ASP A 115 -8.88 -7.51 -26.98
N GLU A 116 -9.87 -8.40 -26.94
CA GLU A 116 -11.18 -8.11 -26.35
C GLU A 116 -11.09 -7.99 -24.81
N MET A 117 -10.36 -8.88 -24.14
CA MET A 117 -10.16 -8.83 -22.71
C MET A 117 -9.38 -7.59 -22.26
N LEU A 118 -8.40 -7.14 -23.07
CA LEU A 118 -7.64 -5.93 -22.77
C LEU A 118 -8.44 -4.65 -22.91
N LYS A 119 -9.53 -4.65 -23.68
CA LYS A 119 -10.43 -3.49 -23.80
C LYS A 119 -11.27 -3.25 -22.56
N ASP A 120 -11.43 -4.25 -21.69
CA ASP A 120 -12.28 -4.16 -20.50
C ASP A 120 -11.69 -4.94 -19.31
N ILE A 121 -10.67 -4.36 -18.69
CA ILE A 121 -10.11 -4.85 -17.43
C ILE A 121 -10.92 -4.24 -16.29
N PHE A 122 -11.63 -5.08 -15.56
CA PHE A 122 -12.50 -4.66 -14.48
C PHE A 122 -11.83 -4.85 -13.12
N LEU A 123 -11.74 -3.74 -12.36
CA LEU A 123 -11.11 -3.72 -11.04
C LEU A 123 -12.17 -3.78 -9.94
N THR A 124 -12.02 -4.72 -9.02
CA THR A 124 -12.88 -4.87 -7.83
C THR A 124 -12.02 -5.26 -6.62
N GLY A 125 -12.62 -5.22 -5.43
CA GLY A 125 -11.93 -5.50 -4.18
C GLY A 125 -11.44 -4.24 -3.48
N GLY A 126 -11.28 -4.32 -2.14
CA GLY A 126 -10.96 -3.18 -1.28
C GLY A 126 -9.64 -2.47 -1.64
N TYR A 127 -8.67 -3.20 -2.21
CA TYR A 127 -7.38 -2.65 -2.62
C TYR A 127 -7.50 -1.55 -3.68
N THR A 128 -8.53 -1.61 -4.52
CA THR A 128 -8.77 -0.61 -5.56
C THR A 128 -9.22 0.76 -5.01
N HIS A 129 -9.45 0.86 -3.69
CA HIS A 129 -9.71 2.13 -3.02
C HIS A 129 -8.45 2.99 -2.82
N PHE A 130 -7.25 2.40 -2.90
CA PHE A 130 -6.05 3.22 -2.85
C PHE A 130 -6.06 4.25 -3.98
N GLN A 131 -5.79 5.50 -3.61
CA GLN A 131 -5.76 6.60 -4.56
C GLN A 131 -4.69 6.37 -5.63
N GLY A 132 -5.05 6.56 -6.89
CA GLY A 132 -4.13 6.37 -8.01
C GLY A 132 -3.92 4.92 -8.45
N PHE A 133 -4.52 3.92 -7.79
CA PHE A 133 -4.33 2.50 -8.13
C PHE A 133 -4.73 2.18 -9.57
N GLU A 134 -5.91 2.63 -10.01
CA GLU A 134 -6.39 2.41 -11.38
C GLU A 134 -5.48 3.05 -12.43
N GLU A 135 -5.08 4.29 -12.19
CA GLU A 135 -4.21 5.03 -13.10
C GLU A 135 -2.83 4.39 -13.20
N ARG A 136 -2.26 4.00 -12.06
CA ARG A 136 -0.97 3.32 -12.01
C ARG A 136 -1.01 1.99 -12.75
N LEU A 137 -2.00 1.14 -12.48
CA LEU A 137 -2.14 -0.14 -13.16
C LEU A 137 -2.28 0.05 -14.68
N ARG A 138 -3.08 1.05 -15.11
CA ARG A 138 -3.24 1.38 -16.53
C ARG A 138 -1.91 1.80 -17.16
N ASN A 139 -1.15 2.66 -16.50
CA ASN A 139 0.11 3.17 -17.01
C ASN A 139 1.18 2.05 -17.11
N GLU A 140 1.29 1.21 -16.10
CA GLU A 140 2.24 0.11 -16.10
C GLU A 140 1.87 -0.96 -17.13
N LEU A 141 0.59 -1.33 -17.23
CA LEU A 141 0.13 -2.23 -18.30
C LEU A 141 0.35 -1.62 -19.68
N ARG A 142 0.14 -0.31 -19.84
CA ARG A 142 0.40 0.37 -21.12
C ARG A 142 1.88 0.31 -21.53
N ALA A 143 2.79 0.34 -20.55
CA ALA A 143 4.24 0.29 -20.80
C ALA A 143 4.70 -1.08 -21.32
N VAL A 144 4.04 -2.17 -20.91
CA VAL A 144 4.41 -3.54 -21.30
C VAL A 144 3.66 -4.05 -22.56
N LEU A 145 2.59 -3.36 -22.95
CA LEU A 145 1.77 -3.75 -24.10
C LEU A 145 2.15 -2.98 -25.38
N PRO A 146 2.03 -3.61 -26.57
CA PRO A 146 2.18 -2.92 -27.85
C PRO A 146 1.26 -1.70 -27.96
N ALA A 147 1.74 -0.63 -28.62
CA ALA A 147 1.04 0.65 -28.69
C ALA A 147 -0.30 0.59 -29.46
N ASP A 148 -0.43 -0.32 -30.39
CA ASP A 148 -1.60 -0.54 -31.24
C ASP A 148 -2.76 -1.25 -30.52
N ILE A 149 -2.49 -1.89 -29.37
CA ILE A 149 -3.52 -2.60 -28.62
C ILE A 149 -4.34 -1.60 -27.78
N SER A 150 -5.66 -1.65 -27.91
CA SER A 150 -6.57 -0.88 -27.08
C SER A 150 -6.61 -1.43 -25.65
N LEU A 151 -6.36 -0.56 -24.66
CA LEU A 151 -6.38 -0.89 -23.25
C LEU A 151 -7.48 -0.10 -22.53
N GLY A 152 -8.45 -0.80 -21.94
CA GLY A 152 -9.49 -0.23 -21.09
C GLY A 152 -9.38 -0.77 -19.67
N VAL A 153 -9.29 0.12 -18.70
CA VAL A 153 -9.29 -0.24 -17.27
C VAL A 153 -10.41 0.56 -16.62
N ARG A 154 -11.28 -0.12 -15.90
CA ARG A 154 -12.39 0.50 -15.16
C ARG A 154 -12.53 -0.11 -13.77
N LYS A 155 -12.97 0.68 -12.82
CA LYS A 155 -13.19 0.28 -11.44
C LYS A 155 -14.68 0.09 -11.15
N ALA A 156 -15.00 -0.90 -10.31
CA ALA A 156 -16.34 -1.08 -9.75
C ALA A 156 -16.81 0.18 -9.02
N LYS A 157 -18.11 0.45 -9.05
CA LYS A 157 -18.71 1.59 -8.35
C LYS A 157 -18.55 1.47 -6.84
N ASP A 158 -18.72 0.28 -6.31
CA ASP A 158 -18.49 -0.08 -4.92
C ASP A 158 -17.59 -1.33 -4.88
N PRO A 159 -16.25 -1.17 -4.94
CA PRO A 159 -15.34 -2.29 -5.11
C PRO A 159 -15.40 -3.31 -3.99
N VAL A 160 -15.86 -2.93 -2.81
CA VAL A 160 -15.96 -3.82 -1.64
C VAL A 160 -17.22 -4.68 -1.70
N LEU A 161 -18.35 -4.09 -2.07
CA LEU A 161 -19.66 -4.76 -1.96
C LEU A 161 -20.24 -5.21 -3.30
N ASP A 162 -19.75 -4.75 -4.44
CA ASP A 162 -20.36 -5.06 -5.73
C ASP A 162 -20.31 -6.56 -6.06
N ALA A 163 -19.23 -7.26 -5.69
CA ALA A 163 -19.14 -8.71 -5.84
C ALA A 163 -20.23 -9.44 -5.02
N TRP A 164 -20.43 -9.01 -3.77
CA TRP A 164 -21.47 -9.57 -2.90
C TRP A 164 -22.88 -9.25 -3.43
N LYS A 165 -23.12 -7.99 -3.83
CA LYS A 165 -24.40 -7.57 -4.42
C LYS A 165 -24.71 -8.37 -5.70
N GLY A 166 -23.71 -8.55 -6.56
CA GLY A 166 -23.85 -9.35 -7.77
C GLY A 166 -24.17 -10.82 -7.47
N ALA A 167 -23.48 -11.42 -6.50
CA ALA A 167 -23.74 -12.77 -6.05
C ALA A 167 -25.16 -12.91 -5.45
N ALA A 168 -25.59 -11.94 -4.63
CA ALA A 168 -26.93 -11.91 -4.06
C ALA A 168 -28.01 -11.78 -5.14
N GLN A 169 -27.80 -10.92 -6.13
CA GLN A 169 -28.71 -10.76 -7.26
C GLN A 169 -28.79 -12.02 -8.12
N TRP A 170 -27.63 -12.65 -8.38
CA TRP A 170 -27.59 -13.92 -9.10
C TRP A 170 -28.30 -15.02 -8.32
N ALA A 171 -28.05 -15.17 -7.02
CA ALA A 171 -28.70 -16.17 -6.18
C ALA A 171 -30.21 -16.03 -6.12
N ALA A 172 -30.72 -14.80 -6.24
CA ALA A 172 -32.17 -14.53 -6.31
C ALA A 172 -32.79 -14.84 -7.68
N SER A 173 -31.96 -15.03 -8.73
CA SER A 173 -32.43 -15.29 -10.09
C SER A 173 -32.97 -16.73 -10.22
N PRO A 174 -33.98 -16.98 -11.12
CA PRO A 174 -34.46 -18.34 -11.36
C PRO A 174 -33.40 -19.30 -11.93
N THR A 175 -32.42 -18.77 -12.67
CA THR A 175 -31.33 -19.52 -13.30
C THR A 175 -30.35 -20.09 -12.30
N SER A 176 -30.17 -19.44 -11.14
CA SER A 176 -29.24 -19.90 -10.10
C SER A 176 -29.65 -21.25 -9.48
N ARG A 177 -30.96 -21.58 -9.49
CA ARG A 177 -31.47 -22.82 -8.90
C ARG A 177 -30.85 -24.08 -9.49
N GLN A 178 -30.48 -24.03 -10.77
CA GLN A 178 -29.84 -25.16 -11.46
C GLN A 178 -28.40 -25.39 -11.02
N SER A 179 -27.78 -24.38 -10.43
CA SER A 179 -26.39 -24.42 -9.97
C SER A 179 -26.26 -24.78 -8.48
N PHE A 180 -27.36 -24.90 -7.74
CA PHE A 180 -27.33 -25.31 -6.34
C PHE A 180 -27.33 -26.82 -6.20
N VAL A 181 -26.48 -27.30 -5.30
CA VAL A 181 -26.53 -28.71 -4.85
C VAL A 181 -27.53 -28.82 -3.69
N SER A 182 -28.54 -29.65 -3.85
CA SER A 182 -29.51 -29.88 -2.78
C SER A 182 -28.89 -30.69 -1.63
N ARG A 183 -29.46 -30.56 -0.43
CA ARG A 183 -29.02 -31.35 0.73
C ARG A 183 -29.11 -32.86 0.47
N ALA A 184 -30.11 -33.29 -0.26
CA ALA A 184 -30.31 -34.70 -0.61
C ALA A 184 -29.18 -35.19 -1.53
N GLU A 185 -28.85 -34.44 -2.58
CA GLU A 185 -27.75 -34.76 -3.48
C GLU A 185 -26.41 -34.79 -2.76
N TYR A 186 -26.19 -33.85 -1.81
CA TYR A 186 -24.96 -33.85 -1.03
C TYR A 186 -24.83 -35.09 -0.14
N HIS A 187 -25.93 -35.54 0.48
CA HIS A 187 -25.92 -36.75 1.30
C HIS A 187 -25.76 -38.02 0.46
N GLU A 188 -26.26 -38.04 -0.77
CA GLU A 188 -26.14 -39.17 -1.68
C GLU A 188 -24.75 -39.25 -2.35
N LYS A 189 -24.22 -38.10 -2.83
CA LYS A 189 -23.02 -38.05 -3.68
C LYS A 189 -21.75 -37.65 -2.92
N GLY A 190 -21.87 -37.08 -1.72
CA GLY A 190 -20.75 -36.70 -0.88
C GLY A 190 -20.09 -35.37 -1.26
N ALA A 191 -19.02 -35.03 -0.52
CA ALA A 191 -18.32 -33.75 -0.65
C ALA A 191 -17.55 -33.59 -1.98
N ASP A 192 -17.13 -34.70 -2.59
CA ASP A 192 -16.37 -34.64 -3.84
C ASP A 192 -17.24 -34.16 -5.02
N TYR A 193 -18.54 -34.43 -4.97
CA TYR A 193 -19.50 -33.92 -5.95
C TYR A 193 -19.53 -32.39 -6.02
N ILE A 194 -19.34 -31.69 -4.88
CA ILE A 194 -19.29 -30.22 -4.88
C ILE A 194 -18.07 -29.72 -5.64
N LYS A 195 -16.94 -30.42 -5.56
CA LYS A 195 -15.70 -30.05 -6.27
C LYS A 195 -15.84 -30.18 -7.79
N GLU A 196 -16.60 -31.18 -8.22
CA GLU A 196 -16.82 -31.47 -9.65
C GLU A 196 -18.03 -30.69 -10.19
N HIS A 197 -18.91 -30.22 -9.30
CA HIS A 197 -20.14 -29.53 -9.68
C HIS A 197 -19.82 -28.13 -10.19
N ASN A 198 -20.13 -27.90 -11.46
CA ASN A 198 -19.90 -26.61 -12.09
C ASN A 198 -20.98 -25.59 -11.67
N LEU A 199 -20.67 -24.72 -10.72
CA LEU A 199 -21.55 -23.68 -10.18
C LEU A 199 -21.87 -22.55 -11.20
N GLY A 200 -22.09 -22.88 -12.44
CA GLY A 200 -22.48 -21.94 -13.47
C GLY A 200 -21.35 -21.42 -14.34
N ASN A 201 -20.11 -21.88 -14.13
CA ASN A 201 -19.02 -21.66 -15.09
C ASN A 201 -19.12 -22.73 -16.18
N ALA A 202 -19.39 -22.34 -17.42
CA ALA A 202 -19.22 -23.24 -18.54
C ALA A 202 -17.77 -23.74 -18.54
N ALA A 203 -17.56 -25.05 -18.61
CA ALA A 203 -16.27 -25.62 -18.88
C ALA A 203 -15.82 -25.09 -20.24
N PHE A 204 -14.68 -24.39 -20.28
CA PHE A 204 -14.06 -23.92 -21.50
C PHE A 204 -13.19 -25.01 -22.11
#